data_f2bcd5c818738ba892b4c83665ed0063
#
_entry.id   f2bcd5c818738ba892b4c83665ed0063
#
_cell.length_a   1.000
_cell.length_b   1.000
_cell.length_c   1.000
_cell.angle_alpha   90.00
_cell.angle_beta   90.00
_cell.angle_gamma   90.00
#
_symmetry.space_group_name_H-M   'P 1'
#
loop_
_entity.id
_entity.type
_entity.pdbx_description
1 polymer ?
#
loop_
_entity_poly.entity_id
_entity_poly.type
_entity_poly.pdbx_seq_one_letter_code
_entity_poly.pdbx_strand_id
1 'polypeptide(L)'
;MPTRSHGAGPHTAGPFIVRALLLAALAMLMTMPSAAGRGVVEGRPGEAAPEAAAKAVPGRLAATSTGRDRVEVLQLHGVLDGALADYARDGLAEAAAADAAVVVLQLNMPGALDVDVAALAQEVAASPVPVVAYVGPAGAQLAGGGLALYQAAHVRAVSRATMLGPALPVDLARAARGADGDPARLRRAGPATGPDAAWLTELSADAAIVAAPPGVDELPEGVELPAGVAAEDVRVVEAGQLAGTGVADIAAASLPDVLRAVDGRRVSVRDPDTGQTGPRSITVDPGSAQTRFNNPGLLTKFLHGLASPALVYLLLTAALLSLAFEWFQPGFGVAGVAGMGLAVVGAVGLWVLPFGWVGLALVVLGAVLLSIDTAAGGFGLITAVGLAAFGAGSWWLFPDVALLRPAWWVIAAVVAFVAVYYVGILTSVLRAQGQQASADAQQLVGQTAIVRSMLNPEGHVFAAGNLWRAKAPEAAGKVKTGTRVRVVGLDDRLTLQVQLLGDDSDTSQEPAPQA
;
A
#
# COMPACT_ATOMS: atom_id res chain seq x y z
N MET A 1 -31.15 33.59 45.88
CA MET A 1 -29.99 33.69 45.00
C MET A 1 -29.53 32.33 44.64
N PRO A 2 -29.63 31.88 43.37
CA PRO A 2 -28.77 30.82 42.87
C PRO A 2 -27.98 31.37 41.65
N THR A 3 -26.69 31.12 41.70
CA THR A 3 -25.70 31.43 40.69
C THR A 3 -25.91 30.59 39.42
N ARG A 4 -26.13 31.23 38.28
CA ARG A 4 -26.15 30.59 36.99
C ARG A 4 -24.71 30.42 36.48
N SER A 5 -24.28 29.16 36.40
CA SER A 5 -23.07 28.78 35.69
C SER A 5 -23.26 28.98 34.16
N HIS A 6 -22.42 29.80 33.56
CA HIS A 6 -22.32 29.92 32.09
C HIS A 6 -21.62 28.66 31.56
N GLY A 7 -22.39 27.82 30.91
CA GLY A 7 -21.87 26.75 30.07
C GLY A 7 -21.23 27.34 28.81
N ALA A 8 -19.93 27.22 28.68
CA ALA A 8 -19.23 27.47 27.43
C ALA A 8 -19.61 26.37 26.40
N GLY A 9 -20.14 26.75 25.28
CA GLY A 9 -20.52 25.84 24.18
C GLY A 9 -19.29 25.16 23.56
N PRO A 10 -19.41 23.91 23.08
CA PRO A 10 -18.28 23.07 22.68
C PRO A 10 -17.82 23.27 21.21
N HIS A 11 -17.77 24.47 20.65
CA HIS A 11 -17.68 24.62 19.19
C HIS A 11 -16.37 25.19 18.60
N THR A 12 -15.26 25.28 19.33
CA THR A 12 -14.04 25.88 18.79
C THR A 12 -12.75 25.04 18.86
N ALA A 13 -12.77 23.86 19.45
CA ALA A 13 -11.56 23.05 19.60
C ALA A 13 -11.32 22.05 18.45
N GLY A 14 -12.35 21.60 17.75
CA GLY A 14 -12.26 20.57 16.71
C GLY A 14 -11.29 20.90 15.57
N PRO A 15 -11.39 22.05 14.89
CA PRO A 15 -10.54 22.36 13.75
C PRO A 15 -9.07 22.56 14.13
N PHE A 16 -8.78 23.01 15.36
CA PHE A 16 -7.40 23.19 15.85
C PHE A 16 -6.70 21.86 16.15
N ILE A 17 -7.41 20.89 16.72
CA ILE A 17 -6.86 19.56 17.02
C ILE A 17 -6.57 18.80 15.74
N VAL A 18 -7.48 18.82 14.76
CA VAL A 18 -7.28 18.19 13.45
C VAL A 18 -6.11 18.84 12.70
N ARG A 19 -5.98 20.16 12.74
CA ARG A 19 -4.84 20.89 12.14
C ARG A 19 -3.51 20.52 12.81
N ALA A 20 -3.49 20.40 14.13
CA ALA A 20 -2.29 19.99 14.87
C ALA A 20 -1.90 18.54 14.57
N LEU A 21 -2.88 17.62 14.47
CA LEU A 21 -2.67 16.23 14.10
C LEU A 21 -2.22 16.08 12.63
N LEU A 22 -2.76 16.89 11.73
CA LEU A 22 -2.32 16.98 10.32
C LEU A 22 -0.85 17.38 10.20
N LEU A 23 -0.45 18.42 10.93
CA LEU A 23 0.93 18.89 10.97
C LEU A 23 1.86 17.85 11.63
N ALA A 24 1.38 17.15 12.66
CA ALA A 24 2.12 16.08 13.32
C ALA A 24 2.29 14.86 12.40
N ALA A 25 1.24 14.45 11.66
CA ALA A 25 1.31 13.37 10.68
C ALA A 25 2.27 13.70 9.52
N LEU A 26 2.24 14.95 9.04
CA LEU A 26 3.15 15.45 8.01
C LEU A 26 4.61 15.48 8.53
N ALA A 27 4.81 15.92 9.78
CA ALA A 27 6.11 15.90 10.43
C ALA A 27 6.63 14.47 10.66
N MET A 28 5.74 13.53 11.01
CA MET A 28 6.08 12.12 11.19
C MET A 28 6.46 11.45 9.86
N LEU A 29 5.79 11.79 8.75
CA LEU A 29 6.18 11.36 7.40
C LEU A 29 7.57 11.90 7.01
N MET A 30 7.88 13.14 7.38
CA MET A 30 9.16 13.80 7.08
C MET A 30 10.32 13.31 7.97
N THR A 31 10.04 12.69 9.13
CA THR A 31 11.06 12.20 10.07
C THR A 31 11.36 10.71 9.96
N MET A 32 10.71 9.99 9.05
CA MET A 32 11.00 8.57 8.83
C MET A 32 12.43 8.39 8.29
N PRO A 33 13.28 7.59 8.96
CA PRO A 33 14.61 7.27 8.44
C PRO A 33 14.44 6.45 7.16
N SER A 34 15.20 6.82 6.13
CA SER A 34 15.22 6.04 4.89
C SER A 34 15.75 4.64 5.19
N ALA A 35 15.20 3.63 4.54
CA ALA A 35 15.64 2.24 4.65
C ALA A 35 17.12 2.01 4.23
N ALA A 36 17.82 3.06 3.80
CA ALA A 36 19.23 3.06 3.39
C ALA A 36 20.24 2.82 4.54
N GLY A 37 19.82 2.65 5.78
CA GLY A 37 20.71 2.61 6.95
C GLY A 37 20.51 1.46 7.93
N ARG A 38 19.95 0.32 7.55
CA ARG A 38 19.95 -0.86 8.44
C ARG A 38 21.27 -1.60 8.34
N GLY A 39 22.23 -1.19 9.15
CA GLY A 39 23.38 -2.01 9.50
C GLY A 39 22.90 -3.28 10.19
N VAL A 40 23.52 -4.40 9.85
CA VAL A 40 23.35 -5.69 10.50
C VAL A 40 23.53 -5.50 12.00
N VAL A 41 22.46 -5.64 12.78
CA VAL A 41 22.55 -5.77 14.23
C VAL A 41 22.90 -7.22 14.52
N GLU A 42 24.15 -7.46 14.91
CA GLU A 42 24.60 -8.72 15.47
C GLU A 42 23.72 -9.08 16.67
N GLY A 43 22.96 -10.17 16.55
CA GLY A 43 22.11 -10.70 17.60
C GLY A 43 22.95 -11.21 18.76
N ARG A 44 22.74 -10.65 19.97
CA ARG A 44 23.19 -11.26 21.23
C ARG A 44 22.29 -12.47 21.53
N PRO A 45 22.85 -13.63 21.89
CA PRO A 45 22.07 -14.78 22.33
C PRO A 45 21.62 -14.59 23.80
N GLY A 46 20.33 -14.77 24.05
CA GLY A 46 19.84 -15.08 25.36
C GLY A 46 18.90 -14.06 26.00
N GLU A 47 17.62 -14.19 25.68
CA GLU A 47 16.56 -13.93 26.66
C GLU A 47 15.30 -14.71 26.24
N ALA A 48 14.85 -15.59 27.14
CA ALA A 48 13.73 -16.49 26.91
C ALA A 48 12.41 -15.72 26.89
N ALA A 49 11.57 -15.95 25.89
CA ALA A 49 10.22 -15.43 25.81
C ALA A 49 9.27 -16.24 26.70
N PRO A 50 8.25 -15.63 27.32
CA PRO A 50 7.27 -16.34 28.14
C PRO A 50 6.26 -17.11 27.29
N GLU A 51 6.03 -18.34 27.71
CA GLU A 51 5.09 -19.32 27.22
C GLU A 51 3.64 -18.77 27.21
N ALA A 52 3.07 -18.51 26.03
CA ALA A 52 1.65 -18.17 25.89
C ALA A 52 0.85 -19.45 25.62
N ALA A 53 0.06 -19.85 26.63
CA ALA A 53 -0.82 -21.00 26.60
C ALA A 53 -1.83 -20.96 25.43
N ALA A 54 -1.74 -21.90 24.52
CA ALA A 54 -2.72 -22.13 23.47
C ALA A 54 -4.02 -22.72 24.06
N LYS A 55 -5.13 -22.01 23.95
CA LYS A 55 -6.47 -22.52 24.23
C LYS A 55 -6.88 -23.48 23.10
N ALA A 56 -6.98 -24.75 23.42
CA ALA A 56 -7.54 -25.78 22.54
C ALA A 56 -9.05 -25.55 22.32
N VAL A 57 -9.46 -25.51 21.06
CA VAL A 57 -10.86 -25.59 20.64
C VAL A 57 -11.19 -27.08 20.41
N PRO A 58 -12.15 -27.68 21.11
CA PRO A 58 -12.52 -29.08 20.89
C PRO A 58 -13.52 -29.21 19.74
N GLY A 59 -13.27 -30.13 18.85
CA GLY A 59 -14.29 -30.68 17.99
C GLY A 59 -14.01 -30.65 16.48
N ARG A 60 -13.03 -31.43 16.04
CA ARG A 60 -13.06 -32.02 14.69
C ARG A 60 -12.51 -33.42 14.77
N LEU A 61 -13.35 -34.40 14.45
CA LEU A 61 -12.93 -35.79 14.31
C LEU A 61 -11.77 -35.83 13.30
N ALA A 62 -10.56 -35.97 13.83
CA ALA A 62 -9.37 -36.20 13.04
C ALA A 62 -9.44 -37.66 12.54
N ALA A 63 -9.68 -37.82 11.25
CA ALA A 63 -9.22 -39.02 10.58
C ALA A 63 -7.70 -39.04 10.78
N THR A 64 -7.21 -40.06 11.47
CA THR A 64 -5.77 -40.34 11.62
C THR A 64 -5.22 -40.81 10.27
N SER A 65 -5.02 -39.90 9.33
CA SER A 65 -4.11 -40.11 8.22
C SER A 65 -2.70 -40.09 8.80
N THR A 66 -1.93 -41.14 8.61
CA THR A 66 -0.48 -41.11 8.85
C THR A 66 0.06 -39.91 8.02
N GLY A 67 0.88 -39.04 8.59
CA GLY A 67 1.34 -37.78 7.94
C GLY A 67 1.99 -37.98 6.57
N ARG A 68 2.35 -39.21 6.24
CA ARG A 68 2.97 -39.65 4.97
C ARG A 68 2.07 -39.60 3.73
N ASP A 69 0.76 -39.36 3.88
CA ASP A 69 -0.18 -39.19 2.76
C ASP A 69 -0.52 -37.72 2.51
N ARG A 70 0.15 -36.82 3.24
CA ARG A 70 -0.13 -35.37 3.18
C ARG A 70 0.84 -34.65 2.26
N VAL A 71 0.28 -33.95 1.29
CA VAL A 71 0.99 -33.02 0.39
C VAL A 71 0.68 -31.60 0.81
N GLU A 72 1.69 -30.83 1.19
CA GLU A 72 1.53 -29.40 1.48
C GLU A 72 1.91 -28.58 0.25
N VAL A 73 1.02 -27.68 -0.18
CA VAL A 73 1.26 -26.78 -1.32
C VAL A 73 1.33 -25.37 -0.82
N LEU A 74 2.50 -24.75 -0.94
CA LEU A 74 2.75 -23.35 -0.61
C LEU A 74 2.77 -22.53 -1.88
N GLN A 75 1.86 -21.56 -2.00
CA GLN A 75 1.75 -20.70 -3.17
C GLN A 75 2.56 -19.43 -2.96
N LEU A 76 3.68 -19.29 -3.66
CA LEU A 76 4.56 -18.13 -3.63
C LEU A 76 4.35 -17.32 -4.92
N HIS A 77 3.45 -16.34 -4.87
CA HIS A 77 3.07 -15.54 -6.02
C HIS A 77 3.38 -14.06 -5.77
N GLY A 78 3.92 -13.39 -6.79
CA GLY A 78 4.28 -11.96 -6.72
C GLY A 78 5.73 -11.76 -6.28
N VAL A 79 6.08 -10.55 -5.88
CA VAL A 79 7.45 -10.24 -5.43
C VAL A 79 7.71 -10.93 -4.09
N LEU A 80 8.81 -11.66 -3.97
CA LEU A 80 9.20 -12.29 -2.71
C LEU A 80 9.64 -11.21 -1.71
N ASP A 81 8.73 -10.82 -0.84
CA ASP A 81 8.94 -9.89 0.26
C ASP A 81 9.08 -10.63 1.61
N GLY A 82 9.32 -9.87 2.69
CA GLY A 82 9.45 -10.44 4.03
C GLY A 82 8.21 -11.25 4.46
N ALA A 83 7.00 -10.78 4.15
CA ALA A 83 5.76 -11.45 4.54
C ALA A 83 5.58 -12.80 3.81
N LEU A 84 5.95 -12.84 2.52
CA LEU A 84 5.91 -14.07 1.73
C LEU A 84 7.03 -15.04 2.13
N ALA A 85 8.20 -14.51 2.50
CA ALA A 85 9.30 -15.31 3.02
C ALA A 85 8.96 -15.97 4.37
N ASP A 86 8.33 -15.22 5.28
CA ASP A 86 7.87 -15.76 6.57
C ASP A 86 6.77 -16.81 6.37
N TYR A 87 5.82 -16.56 5.48
CA TYR A 87 4.83 -17.57 5.09
C TYR A 87 5.46 -18.86 4.56
N ALA A 88 6.53 -18.76 3.76
CA ALA A 88 7.24 -19.94 3.27
C ALA A 88 7.93 -20.70 4.41
N ARG A 89 8.57 -20.01 5.36
CA ARG A 89 9.19 -20.59 6.56
C ARG A 89 8.17 -21.33 7.43
N ASP A 90 7.07 -20.64 7.75
CA ASP A 90 6.00 -21.20 8.58
C ASP A 90 5.41 -22.46 7.93
N GLY A 91 5.19 -22.42 6.62
CA GLY A 91 4.68 -23.55 5.85
C GLY A 91 5.66 -24.75 5.83
N LEU A 92 6.96 -24.51 5.68
CA LEU A 92 7.98 -25.54 5.78
C LEU A 92 8.04 -26.15 7.18
N ALA A 93 7.96 -25.32 8.22
CA ALA A 93 7.96 -25.77 9.61
C ALA A 93 6.69 -26.59 9.95
N GLU A 94 5.51 -26.14 9.48
CA GLU A 94 4.25 -26.86 9.64
C GLU A 94 4.28 -28.24 8.93
N ALA A 95 4.82 -28.29 7.72
CA ALA A 95 4.98 -29.53 6.98
C ALA A 95 5.93 -30.50 7.67
N ALA A 96 7.03 -29.99 8.23
CA ALA A 96 7.98 -30.78 9.01
C ALA A 96 7.34 -31.35 10.28
N ALA A 97 6.60 -30.53 11.03
CA ALA A 97 5.90 -30.93 12.25
C ALA A 97 4.79 -31.97 11.97
N ALA A 98 4.21 -31.94 10.78
CA ALA A 98 3.18 -32.88 10.34
C ALA A 98 3.76 -34.16 9.70
N ASP A 99 5.08 -34.33 9.58
CA ASP A 99 5.78 -35.37 8.82
C ASP A 99 5.17 -35.58 7.41
N ALA A 100 4.96 -34.45 6.71
CA ALA A 100 4.35 -34.48 5.38
C ALA A 100 5.17 -35.33 4.40
N ALA A 101 4.52 -35.94 3.41
CA ALA A 101 5.19 -36.73 2.36
C ALA A 101 6.08 -35.83 1.48
N VAL A 102 5.58 -34.66 1.14
CA VAL A 102 6.25 -33.68 0.28
C VAL A 102 5.66 -32.29 0.48
N VAL A 103 6.51 -31.28 0.35
CA VAL A 103 6.11 -29.86 0.21
C VAL A 103 6.29 -29.44 -1.24
N VAL A 104 5.28 -28.86 -1.84
CA VAL A 104 5.37 -28.24 -3.17
C VAL A 104 5.37 -26.73 -3.03
N LEU A 105 6.47 -26.11 -3.37
CA LEU A 105 6.56 -24.64 -3.54
C LEU A 105 6.10 -24.30 -4.96
N GLN A 106 4.89 -23.79 -5.09
CA GLN A 106 4.39 -23.31 -6.38
C GLN A 106 4.88 -21.88 -6.59
N LEU A 107 5.80 -21.70 -7.54
CA LEU A 107 6.55 -20.49 -7.73
C LEU A 107 6.04 -19.69 -8.93
N ASN A 108 5.70 -18.43 -8.69
CA ASN A 108 5.45 -17.42 -9.71
C ASN A 108 5.94 -16.07 -9.16
N MET A 109 7.27 -15.85 -9.19
CA MET A 109 7.94 -14.74 -8.52
C MET A 109 8.84 -14.00 -9.52
N PRO A 110 8.45 -12.79 -9.95
CA PRO A 110 9.25 -12.00 -10.88
C PRO A 110 10.46 -11.29 -10.24
N GLY A 111 10.66 -11.41 -8.92
CA GLY A 111 11.77 -10.81 -8.19
C GLY A 111 11.66 -10.97 -6.68
N ALA A 112 12.69 -10.52 -5.95
CA ALA A 112 12.70 -10.47 -4.49
C ALA A 112 12.95 -9.04 -4.01
N LEU A 113 12.42 -8.68 -2.83
CA LEU A 113 12.47 -7.33 -2.26
C LEU A 113 12.84 -7.38 -0.78
N ASP A 114 14.06 -6.92 -0.48
CA ASP A 114 14.61 -6.78 0.89
C ASP A 114 14.52 -8.06 1.73
N VAL A 115 14.78 -9.21 1.09
CA VAL A 115 14.76 -10.54 1.73
C VAL A 115 16.16 -11.14 1.70
N ASP A 116 16.56 -11.79 2.80
CA ASP A 116 17.73 -12.67 2.78
C ASP A 116 17.38 -13.99 2.07
N VAL A 117 17.44 -13.91 0.74
CA VAL A 117 17.12 -15.06 -0.13
C VAL A 117 18.07 -16.23 0.11
N ALA A 118 19.33 -15.96 0.49
CA ALA A 118 20.31 -16.99 0.74
C ALA A 118 19.94 -17.80 1.99
N ALA A 119 19.54 -17.13 3.07
CA ALA A 119 19.07 -17.80 4.28
C ALA A 119 17.83 -18.65 4.00
N LEU A 120 16.82 -18.11 3.30
CA LEU A 120 15.62 -18.85 2.95
C LEU A 120 15.91 -20.07 2.05
N ALA A 121 16.81 -19.91 1.07
CA ALA A 121 17.24 -21.02 0.22
C ALA A 121 17.95 -22.13 1.01
N GLN A 122 18.76 -21.77 2.01
CA GLN A 122 19.40 -22.74 2.92
C GLN A 122 18.35 -23.47 3.77
N GLU A 123 17.30 -22.78 4.24
CA GLU A 123 16.18 -23.38 4.97
C GLU A 123 15.43 -24.40 4.09
N VAL A 124 15.17 -24.05 2.81
CA VAL A 124 14.57 -24.97 1.83
C VAL A 124 15.44 -26.20 1.63
N ALA A 125 16.76 -26.04 1.41
CA ALA A 125 17.69 -27.13 1.20
C ALA A 125 17.88 -28.01 2.46
N ALA A 126 17.75 -27.42 3.65
CA ALA A 126 17.88 -28.12 4.93
C ALA A 126 16.56 -28.74 5.43
N SER A 127 15.49 -28.65 4.66
CA SER A 127 14.18 -29.18 5.06
C SER A 127 14.26 -30.70 5.32
N PRO A 128 13.69 -31.17 6.43
CA PRO A 128 13.59 -32.62 6.72
C PRO A 128 12.51 -33.30 5.87
N VAL A 129 11.64 -32.53 5.23
CA VAL A 129 10.63 -33.01 4.31
C VAL A 129 11.09 -32.73 2.88
N PRO A 130 10.91 -33.65 1.92
CA PRO A 130 11.18 -33.42 0.52
C PRO A 130 10.49 -32.14 0.02
N VAL A 131 11.24 -31.24 -0.62
CA VAL A 131 10.72 -30.01 -1.21
C VAL A 131 10.81 -30.08 -2.71
N VAL A 132 9.68 -29.84 -3.38
CA VAL A 132 9.56 -29.72 -4.83
C VAL A 132 9.30 -28.26 -5.18
N ALA A 133 10.20 -27.62 -5.90
CA ALA A 133 9.94 -26.31 -6.46
C ALA A 133 9.30 -26.44 -7.85
N TYR A 134 8.07 -25.98 -7.98
CA TYR A 134 7.30 -26.06 -9.22
C TYR A 134 7.05 -24.65 -9.76
N VAL A 135 7.72 -24.31 -10.87
CA VAL A 135 7.42 -23.08 -11.61
C VAL A 135 6.17 -23.30 -12.43
N GLY A 136 5.09 -22.75 -11.98
CA GLY A 136 3.77 -22.97 -12.57
C GLY A 136 2.64 -22.19 -11.88
N PRO A 137 1.46 -22.19 -12.48
CA PRO A 137 1.04 -22.86 -13.72
C PRO A 137 1.64 -22.23 -14.99
N ALA A 138 1.15 -22.60 -16.17
CA ALA A 138 1.55 -21.99 -17.42
C ALA A 138 1.45 -20.44 -17.36
N GLY A 139 2.45 -19.75 -17.91
CA GLY A 139 2.60 -18.29 -17.79
C GLY A 139 3.32 -17.82 -16.52
N ALA A 140 3.69 -18.73 -15.60
CA ALA A 140 4.44 -18.33 -14.42
C ALA A 140 5.84 -17.83 -14.78
N GLN A 141 6.32 -16.87 -14.00
CA GLN A 141 7.65 -16.27 -14.14
C GLN A 141 8.45 -16.47 -12.86
N LEU A 142 9.72 -16.81 -13.00
CA LEU A 142 10.63 -16.93 -11.88
C LEU A 142 11.94 -16.23 -12.19
N ALA A 143 12.21 -15.13 -11.47
CA ALA A 143 13.39 -14.29 -11.72
C ALA A 143 14.10 -13.89 -10.43
N GLY A 144 15.32 -13.39 -10.59
CA GLY A 144 16.12 -12.84 -9.50
C GLY A 144 16.30 -13.82 -8.34
N GLY A 145 16.04 -13.35 -7.13
CA GLY A 145 16.18 -14.13 -5.91
C GLY A 145 15.33 -15.41 -5.85
N GLY A 146 14.18 -15.44 -6.56
CA GLY A 146 13.34 -16.63 -6.64
C GLY A 146 14.05 -17.85 -7.23
N LEU A 147 15.02 -17.64 -8.12
CA LEU A 147 15.84 -18.71 -8.70
C LEU A 147 16.70 -19.43 -7.65
N ALA A 148 17.07 -18.77 -6.56
CA ALA A 148 17.80 -19.40 -5.47
C ALA A 148 16.95 -20.43 -4.72
N LEU A 149 15.66 -20.13 -4.49
CA LEU A 149 14.72 -21.06 -3.86
C LEU A 149 14.49 -22.28 -4.76
N TYR A 150 14.35 -22.03 -6.05
CA TYR A 150 14.19 -23.09 -7.05
C TYR A 150 15.40 -24.00 -7.09
N GLN A 151 16.60 -23.43 -7.11
CA GLN A 151 17.86 -24.18 -7.11
C GLN A 151 18.09 -24.97 -5.79
N ALA A 152 17.59 -24.43 -4.67
CA ALA A 152 17.75 -25.04 -3.35
C ALA A 152 16.80 -26.21 -3.09
N ALA A 153 15.73 -26.36 -3.88
CA ALA A 153 14.76 -27.45 -3.72
C ALA A 153 15.36 -28.81 -4.07
N HIS A 154 14.82 -29.86 -3.45
CA HIS A 154 15.26 -31.22 -3.67
C HIS A 154 14.85 -31.75 -5.06
N VAL A 155 13.75 -31.27 -5.61
CA VAL A 155 13.27 -31.55 -6.98
C VAL A 155 12.79 -30.27 -7.62
N ARG A 156 13.19 -30.06 -8.86
CA ARG A 156 12.82 -28.87 -9.64
C ARG A 156 11.88 -29.26 -10.76
N ALA A 157 10.72 -28.62 -10.80
CA ALA A 157 9.70 -28.87 -11.82
C ALA A 157 9.33 -27.58 -12.54
N VAL A 158 9.11 -27.67 -13.85
CA VAL A 158 8.67 -26.55 -14.69
C VAL A 158 7.41 -26.90 -15.44
N SER A 159 6.52 -25.94 -15.59
CA SER A 159 5.38 -26.03 -16.49
C SER A 159 5.75 -25.51 -17.88
N ARG A 160 4.93 -25.81 -18.88
CA ARG A 160 5.04 -25.22 -20.21
C ARG A 160 4.62 -23.74 -20.16
N ALA A 161 5.15 -22.97 -21.09
CA ALA A 161 4.95 -21.51 -21.18
C ALA A 161 5.36 -20.75 -19.90
N THR A 162 6.35 -21.28 -19.15
CA THR A 162 6.92 -20.59 -17.98
C THR A 162 8.28 -20.01 -18.34
N MET A 163 8.65 -18.96 -17.64
CA MET A 163 9.91 -18.26 -17.85
C MET A 163 10.80 -18.34 -16.61
N LEU A 164 12.07 -18.66 -16.83
CA LEU A 164 13.15 -18.66 -15.85
C LEU A 164 14.16 -17.56 -16.21
N GLY A 165 14.38 -16.63 -15.32
CA GLY A 165 15.24 -15.47 -15.54
C GLY A 165 14.46 -14.18 -15.75
N PRO A 166 15.19 -13.05 -15.81
CA PRO A 166 16.65 -12.92 -15.66
C PRO A 166 17.11 -13.24 -14.22
N ALA A 167 18.42 -13.55 -14.08
CA ALA A 167 19.01 -13.83 -12.79
C ALA A 167 19.25 -12.55 -11.95
N LEU A 168 19.34 -11.42 -12.60
CA LEU A 168 19.51 -10.11 -11.97
C LEU A 168 18.30 -9.21 -12.23
N PRO A 169 17.98 -8.34 -11.28
CA PRO A 169 18.60 -8.20 -9.96
C PRO A 169 18.19 -9.34 -9.00
N VAL A 170 19.09 -9.78 -8.14
CA VAL A 170 18.80 -10.78 -7.10
C VAL A 170 17.82 -10.21 -6.08
N ASP A 171 18.02 -8.93 -5.72
CA ASP A 171 17.16 -8.19 -4.79
C ASP A 171 16.88 -6.79 -5.34
N LEU A 172 15.61 -6.47 -5.51
CA LEU A 172 15.14 -5.20 -6.07
C LEU A 172 15.52 -3.98 -5.21
N ALA A 173 15.51 -4.13 -3.88
CA ALA A 173 15.89 -3.02 -2.99
C ALA A 173 17.40 -2.73 -3.05
N ARG A 174 18.24 -3.74 -3.28
CA ARG A 174 19.67 -3.56 -3.50
C ARG A 174 19.95 -2.97 -4.87
N ALA A 175 19.25 -3.42 -5.91
CA ALA A 175 19.34 -2.84 -7.25
C ALA A 175 19.00 -1.34 -7.24
N ALA A 176 17.94 -0.95 -6.51
CA ALA A 176 17.56 0.44 -6.34
C ALA A 176 18.68 1.31 -5.69
N ARG A 177 19.59 0.69 -4.94
CA ARG A 177 20.77 1.33 -4.34
C ARG A 177 22.04 1.19 -5.18
N GLY A 178 21.95 0.63 -6.39
CA GLY A 178 23.10 0.38 -7.27
C GLY A 178 24.05 -0.70 -6.75
N ALA A 179 23.61 -1.58 -5.85
CA ALA A 179 24.45 -2.55 -5.16
C ALA A 179 24.26 -4.01 -5.64
N ASP A 180 23.36 -4.25 -6.57
CA ASP A 180 23.00 -5.60 -7.01
C ASP A 180 23.49 -5.86 -8.44
N GLY A 181 24.61 -6.53 -8.57
CA GLY A 181 25.23 -6.82 -9.88
C GLY A 181 26.02 -8.13 -9.93
N ASP A 182 26.00 -8.98 -8.87
CA ASP A 182 26.80 -10.22 -8.83
C ASP A 182 25.90 -11.48 -8.87
N PRO A 183 25.76 -12.14 -10.03
CA PRO A 183 25.00 -13.39 -10.15
C PRO A 183 25.62 -14.56 -9.35
N ALA A 184 26.90 -14.45 -8.91
CA ALA A 184 27.50 -15.43 -8.04
C ALA A 184 26.83 -15.54 -6.66
N ARG A 185 26.01 -14.56 -6.27
CA ARG A 185 25.19 -14.61 -5.05
C ARG A 185 24.11 -15.68 -5.15
N LEU A 186 23.48 -15.86 -6.32
CA LEU A 186 22.49 -16.92 -6.53
C LEU A 186 23.11 -18.31 -6.39
N ARG A 187 24.32 -18.50 -6.92
CA ARG A 187 25.04 -19.79 -6.81
C ARG A 187 25.44 -20.09 -5.37
N ARG A 188 25.77 -19.07 -4.58
CA ARG A 188 26.11 -19.23 -3.15
C ARG A 188 24.88 -19.48 -2.27
N ALA A 189 23.70 -19.14 -2.73
CA ALA A 189 22.43 -19.39 -2.04
C ALA A 189 21.96 -20.84 -2.16
N GLY A 190 22.39 -21.58 -3.20
CA GLY A 190 22.05 -22.99 -3.37
C GLY A 190 22.85 -23.93 -2.50
N PRO A 191 22.41 -25.19 -2.33
CA PRO A 191 23.15 -26.21 -1.58
C PRO A 191 24.51 -26.46 -2.23
N ALA A 192 25.55 -26.63 -1.41
CA ALA A 192 26.92 -26.88 -1.87
C ALA A 192 27.07 -28.20 -2.67
N THR A 193 26.11 -29.10 -2.54
CA THR A 193 26.06 -30.45 -3.13
C THR A 193 24.93 -30.63 -4.14
N GLY A 194 24.25 -29.52 -4.54
CA GLY A 194 23.18 -29.53 -5.54
C GLY A 194 23.68 -29.85 -6.95
N PRO A 195 22.79 -30.22 -7.88
CA PRO A 195 23.14 -30.37 -9.27
C PRO A 195 23.77 -29.12 -9.84
N ASP A 196 24.61 -29.27 -10.84
CA ASP A 196 25.39 -28.21 -11.46
C ASP A 196 24.51 -26.99 -11.80
N ALA A 197 24.80 -25.86 -11.15
CA ALA A 197 24.09 -24.61 -11.34
C ALA A 197 24.69 -23.78 -12.51
N ALA A 198 25.40 -24.43 -13.43
CA ALA A 198 26.04 -23.79 -14.57
C ALA A 198 25.04 -22.97 -15.40
N TRP A 199 23.80 -23.45 -15.53
CA TRP A 199 22.73 -22.76 -16.25
C TRP A 199 22.39 -21.38 -15.66
N LEU A 200 22.59 -21.16 -14.36
CA LEU A 200 22.39 -19.83 -13.73
C LEU A 200 23.38 -18.79 -14.25
N THR A 201 24.55 -19.23 -14.76
CA THR A 201 25.51 -18.30 -15.35
C THR A 201 25.13 -17.85 -16.75
N GLU A 202 24.26 -18.61 -17.43
CA GLU A 202 23.71 -18.24 -18.75
C GLU A 202 22.62 -17.17 -18.62
N LEU A 203 22.00 -17.05 -17.44
CA LEU A 203 20.96 -16.04 -17.16
C LEU A 203 21.64 -14.75 -16.66
N SER A 204 21.88 -13.83 -17.58
CA SER A 204 22.38 -12.48 -17.27
C SER A 204 21.25 -11.56 -16.81
N ALA A 205 21.54 -10.26 -16.65
CA ALA A 205 20.51 -9.25 -16.36
C ALA A 205 19.40 -9.21 -17.41
N ASP A 206 19.72 -9.56 -18.66
CA ASP A 206 18.84 -9.40 -19.82
C ASP A 206 18.44 -10.75 -20.45
N ALA A 207 18.94 -11.90 -19.93
CA ALA A 207 18.71 -13.20 -20.53
C ALA A 207 17.71 -14.06 -19.71
N ALA A 208 16.84 -14.77 -20.42
CA ALA A 208 15.85 -15.67 -19.84
C ALA A 208 15.71 -16.97 -20.63
N ILE A 209 15.20 -18.02 -19.99
CA ILE A 209 14.82 -19.28 -20.62
C ILE A 209 13.30 -19.42 -20.54
N VAL A 210 12.66 -19.69 -21.67
CA VAL A 210 11.22 -20.01 -21.72
C VAL A 210 11.05 -21.48 -21.99
N ALA A 211 10.32 -22.16 -21.10
CA ALA A 211 9.92 -23.55 -21.26
C ALA A 211 8.75 -23.66 -22.22
N ALA A 212 9.01 -23.96 -23.48
CA ALA A 212 7.99 -24.03 -24.52
C ALA A 212 7.22 -25.36 -24.50
N PRO A 213 5.98 -25.40 -25.03
CA PRO A 213 5.30 -26.64 -25.36
C PRO A 213 6.06 -27.43 -26.44
N PRO A 214 5.82 -28.78 -26.55
CA PRO A 214 6.43 -29.58 -27.60
C PRO A 214 6.19 -29.04 -29.01
N GLY A 215 7.27 -28.93 -29.81
CA GLY A 215 7.22 -28.47 -31.19
C GLY A 215 7.03 -26.96 -31.38
N VAL A 216 7.25 -26.17 -30.34
CA VAL A 216 7.21 -24.70 -30.38
C VAL A 216 8.62 -24.17 -30.17
N ASP A 217 9.22 -23.60 -31.21
CA ASP A 217 10.57 -23.02 -31.21
C ASP A 217 10.56 -21.49 -31.09
N GLU A 218 9.37 -20.91 -31.11
CA GLU A 218 9.16 -19.46 -30.95
C GLU A 218 8.55 -19.17 -29.58
N LEU A 219 8.58 -17.89 -29.18
CA LEU A 219 8.01 -17.45 -27.91
C LEU A 219 6.50 -17.78 -27.87
N PRO A 220 6.02 -18.58 -26.90
CA PRO A 220 4.61 -18.97 -26.84
C PRO A 220 3.70 -17.74 -26.63
N GLU A 221 2.53 -17.75 -27.26
CA GLU A 221 1.52 -16.71 -27.05
C GLU A 221 1.14 -16.61 -25.54
N GLY A 222 1.08 -15.39 -25.03
CA GLY A 222 0.72 -15.12 -23.63
C GLY A 222 1.89 -15.13 -22.63
N VAL A 223 3.12 -15.34 -23.08
CA VAL A 223 4.32 -15.11 -22.25
C VAL A 223 4.69 -13.63 -22.35
N GLU A 224 4.46 -12.90 -21.25
CA GLU A 224 4.87 -11.51 -21.13
C GLU A 224 6.35 -11.45 -20.73
N LEU A 225 7.16 -10.74 -21.51
CA LEU A 225 8.57 -10.52 -21.19
C LEU A 225 8.69 -9.43 -20.11
N PRO A 226 9.56 -9.63 -19.09
CA PRO A 226 9.84 -8.59 -18.12
C PRO A 226 10.45 -7.36 -18.79
N ALA A 227 10.27 -6.21 -18.16
CA ALA A 227 10.91 -4.99 -18.61
C ALA A 227 12.44 -5.14 -18.61
N GLY A 228 13.07 -4.87 -19.75
CA GLY A 228 14.51 -4.97 -19.95
C GLY A 228 14.98 -6.27 -20.57
N VAL A 229 14.11 -7.26 -20.80
CA VAL A 229 14.45 -8.49 -21.54
C VAL A 229 13.98 -8.34 -22.97
N ALA A 230 14.90 -8.39 -23.94
CA ALA A 230 14.58 -8.37 -25.34
C ALA A 230 14.24 -9.78 -25.84
N ALA A 231 13.41 -9.89 -26.88
CA ALA A 231 13.02 -11.21 -27.39
C ALA A 231 14.21 -12.04 -27.92
N GLU A 232 15.25 -11.36 -28.43
CA GLU A 232 16.50 -11.97 -28.88
C GLU A 232 17.35 -12.57 -27.75
N ASP A 233 17.17 -12.11 -26.50
CA ASP A 233 17.87 -12.59 -25.31
C ASP A 233 17.12 -13.73 -24.62
N VAL A 234 15.97 -14.14 -25.17
CA VAL A 234 15.17 -15.24 -24.66
C VAL A 234 15.50 -16.52 -25.40
N ARG A 235 15.99 -17.53 -24.66
CA ARG A 235 16.18 -18.87 -25.20
C ARG A 235 14.90 -19.68 -25.02
N VAL A 236 14.26 -20.00 -26.11
CA VAL A 236 13.09 -20.90 -26.11
C VAL A 236 13.57 -22.34 -26.15
N VAL A 237 13.15 -23.14 -25.17
CA VAL A 237 13.55 -24.56 -25.05
C VAL A 237 12.30 -25.37 -24.72
N GLU A 238 12.09 -26.48 -25.39
CA GLU A 238 10.99 -27.39 -25.05
C GLU A 238 11.07 -27.82 -23.57
N ALA A 239 9.97 -27.71 -22.84
CA ALA A 239 9.93 -28.01 -21.40
C ALA A 239 10.46 -29.42 -21.07
N GLY A 240 10.19 -30.40 -21.93
CA GLY A 240 10.71 -31.76 -21.80
C GLY A 240 12.23 -31.87 -21.91
N GLN A 241 12.85 -31.02 -22.74
CA GLN A 241 14.30 -30.98 -22.91
C GLN A 241 15.02 -30.36 -21.71
N LEU A 242 14.35 -29.41 -21.00
CA LEU A 242 14.91 -28.82 -19.78
C LEU A 242 15.16 -29.86 -18.68
N ALA A 243 14.38 -30.93 -18.66
CA ALA A 243 14.53 -32.01 -17.68
C ALA A 243 15.85 -32.81 -17.81
N GLY A 244 16.63 -32.60 -18.84
CA GLY A 244 17.95 -33.24 -19.03
C GLY A 244 19.14 -32.29 -18.88
N THR A 245 18.91 -31.01 -18.79
CA THR A 245 19.98 -29.99 -18.82
C THR A 245 20.43 -29.51 -17.42
N GLY A 246 19.86 -30.05 -16.34
CA GLY A 246 20.10 -29.58 -14.97
C GLY A 246 19.29 -28.35 -14.58
N VAL A 247 18.55 -27.73 -15.52
CA VAL A 247 17.63 -26.64 -15.23
C VAL A 247 16.41 -27.13 -14.47
N ALA A 248 15.82 -28.24 -14.93
CA ALA A 248 14.69 -28.88 -14.27
C ALA A 248 14.92 -30.42 -14.16
N ASP A 249 14.28 -31.05 -13.20
CA ASP A 249 14.23 -32.49 -13.03
C ASP A 249 12.95 -33.08 -13.62
N ILE A 250 11.91 -32.26 -13.74
CA ILE A 250 10.57 -32.65 -14.20
C ILE A 250 9.98 -31.54 -15.06
N ALA A 251 9.40 -31.96 -16.20
CA ALA A 251 8.48 -31.09 -16.97
C ALA A 251 7.05 -31.61 -16.76
N ALA A 252 6.18 -30.78 -16.18
CA ALA A 252 4.81 -31.18 -15.84
C ALA A 252 3.82 -30.03 -16.09
N ALA A 253 2.72 -30.33 -16.77
CA ALA A 253 1.74 -29.32 -17.13
C ALA A 253 0.89 -28.82 -15.95
N SER A 254 0.74 -29.65 -14.94
CA SER A 254 -0.10 -29.40 -13.77
C SER A 254 0.47 -29.96 -12.48
N LEU A 255 -0.01 -29.46 -11.34
CA LEU A 255 0.39 -30.00 -10.03
C LEU A 255 0.14 -31.51 -9.88
N PRO A 256 -1.01 -32.07 -10.30
CA PRO A 256 -1.17 -33.55 -10.29
C PRO A 256 -0.14 -34.27 -11.13
N ASP A 257 0.34 -33.69 -12.23
CA ASP A 257 1.40 -34.28 -13.04
C ASP A 257 2.74 -34.26 -12.31
N VAL A 258 3.05 -33.19 -11.59
CA VAL A 258 4.22 -33.09 -10.71
C VAL A 258 4.16 -34.17 -9.66
N LEU A 259 3.04 -34.34 -8.95
CA LEU A 259 2.88 -35.35 -7.89
C LEU A 259 3.06 -36.77 -8.40
N ARG A 260 2.53 -37.07 -9.59
CA ARG A 260 2.76 -38.37 -10.24
C ARG A 260 4.23 -38.60 -10.64
N ALA A 261 4.91 -37.56 -11.07
CA ALA A 261 6.31 -37.68 -11.49
C ALA A 261 7.31 -37.75 -10.32
N VAL A 262 6.94 -37.24 -9.13
CA VAL A 262 7.80 -37.33 -7.93
C VAL A 262 7.56 -38.60 -7.11
N ASP A 263 6.43 -39.28 -7.31
CA ASP A 263 6.15 -40.51 -6.60
C ASP A 263 7.25 -41.56 -6.83
N GLY A 264 7.68 -42.23 -5.75
CA GLY A 264 8.78 -43.19 -5.77
C GLY A 264 10.18 -42.59 -5.90
N ARG A 265 10.33 -41.26 -6.14
CA ARG A 265 11.66 -40.63 -6.21
C ARG A 265 12.36 -40.62 -4.86
N ARG A 266 13.67 -40.86 -4.90
CA ARG A 266 14.55 -40.76 -3.74
C ARG A 266 15.27 -39.41 -3.80
N VAL A 267 15.17 -38.66 -2.71
CA VAL A 267 15.86 -37.39 -2.51
C VAL A 267 16.67 -37.43 -1.23
N SER A 268 17.71 -36.63 -1.14
CA SER A 268 18.52 -36.51 0.07
C SER A 268 17.98 -35.39 0.91
N VAL A 269 17.42 -35.67 2.08
CA VAL A 269 16.88 -34.68 3.02
C VAL A 269 17.72 -34.65 4.30
N ARG A 270 17.67 -33.57 5.03
CA ARG A 270 18.33 -33.41 6.32
C ARG A 270 17.48 -34.08 7.42
N ASP A 271 18.07 -34.99 8.16
CA ASP A 271 17.47 -35.57 9.35
C ASP A 271 17.48 -34.56 10.49
N PRO A 272 16.32 -34.18 11.09
CA PRO A 272 16.24 -33.18 12.12
C PRO A 272 16.95 -33.58 13.41
N ASP A 273 17.01 -34.88 13.74
CA ASP A 273 17.57 -35.38 15.00
C ASP A 273 19.09 -35.51 14.94
N THR A 274 19.61 -35.99 13.82
CA THR A 274 21.05 -36.24 13.64
C THR A 274 21.78 -35.12 12.92
N GLY A 275 21.04 -34.24 12.23
CA GLY A 275 21.59 -33.18 11.37
C GLY A 275 22.30 -33.71 10.11
N GLN A 276 22.31 -35.04 9.90
CA GLN A 276 22.92 -35.70 8.75
C GLN A 276 21.97 -35.76 7.55
N THR A 277 22.52 -35.75 6.36
CA THR A 277 21.73 -35.90 5.13
C THR A 277 21.57 -37.38 4.80
N GLY A 278 20.31 -37.82 4.65
CA GLY A 278 19.98 -39.23 4.34
C GLY A 278 18.95 -39.32 3.21
N PRO A 279 18.90 -40.51 2.53
CA PRO A 279 17.93 -40.73 1.47
C PRO A 279 16.52 -40.91 2.04
N ARG A 280 15.56 -40.16 1.51
CA ARG A 280 14.12 -40.29 1.78
C ARG A 280 13.37 -40.50 0.46
N SER A 281 12.49 -41.49 0.42
CA SER A 281 11.61 -41.73 -0.74
C SER A 281 10.36 -40.84 -0.60
N ILE A 282 10.00 -40.15 -1.65
CA ILE A 282 8.72 -39.46 -1.77
C ILE A 282 7.68 -40.53 -2.09
N THR A 283 6.69 -40.72 -1.24
CA THR A 283 5.57 -41.61 -1.48
C THR A 283 4.29 -40.80 -1.48
N VAL A 284 3.73 -40.60 -2.64
CA VAL A 284 2.49 -39.87 -2.85
C VAL A 284 1.58 -40.72 -3.71
N ASP A 285 0.50 -41.22 -3.14
CA ASP A 285 -0.56 -41.81 -3.95
C ASP A 285 -1.48 -40.70 -4.44
N PRO A 286 -1.43 -40.34 -5.74
CA PRO A 286 -2.23 -39.21 -6.28
C PRO A 286 -3.74 -39.43 -6.13
N GLY A 287 -4.20 -40.67 -5.90
CA GLY A 287 -5.61 -41.00 -5.72
C GLY A 287 -6.11 -40.87 -4.28
N SER A 288 -5.22 -40.95 -3.29
CA SER A 288 -5.56 -40.89 -1.87
C SER A 288 -4.89 -39.73 -1.11
N ALA A 289 -3.83 -39.13 -1.69
CA ALA A 289 -3.08 -38.05 -1.05
C ALA A 289 -3.95 -36.84 -0.73
N GLN A 290 -3.93 -36.43 0.54
CA GLN A 290 -4.59 -35.22 0.98
C GLN A 290 -3.73 -33.99 0.60
N THR A 291 -4.05 -33.38 -0.53
CA THR A 291 -3.42 -32.14 -0.94
C THR A 291 -4.01 -30.97 -0.15
N ARG A 292 -3.21 -30.36 0.70
CA ARG A 292 -3.57 -29.17 1.44
C ARG A 292 -2.91 -27.95 0.80
N PHE A 293 -3.74 -27.04 0.31
CA PHE A 293 -3.28 -25.72 -0.11
C PHE A 293 -3.21 -24.83 1.13
N ASN A 294 -2.00 -24.56 1.56
CA ASN A 294 -1.77 -23.57 2.61
C ASN A 294 -1.82 -22.18 1.97
N ASN A 295 -2.86 -21.42 2.31
CA ASN A 295 -3.02 -20.06 1.79
C ASN A 295 -2.49 -19.05 2.81
N PRO A 296 -1.78 -18.00 2.37
CA PRO A 296 -1.35 -16.94 3.26
C PRO A 296 -2.55 -16.33 4.01
N GLY A 297 -2.36 -16.05 5.29
CA GLY A 297 -3.36 -15.38 6.13
C GLY A 297 -3.73 -13.98 5.61
N LEU A 298 -4.82 -13.41 6.12
CA LEU A 298 -5.25 -12.07 5.70
C LEU A 298 -4.19 -11.00 5.99
N LEU A 299 -3.50 -11.10 7.13
CA LEU A 299 -2.42 -10.16 7.48
C LEU A 299 -1.24 -10.29 6.50
N THR A 300 -0.82 -11.52 6.19
CA THR A 300 0.25 -11.76 5.21
C THR A 300 -0.13 -11.22 3.83
N LYS A 301 -1.38 -11.46 3.37
CA LYS A 301 -1.89 -10.89 2.11
C LYS A 301 -1.91 -9.38 2.11
N PHE A 302 -2.29 -8.76 3.22
CA PHE A 302 -2.30 -7.32 3.37
C PHE A 302 -0.88 -6.75 3.33
N LEU A 303 0.04 -7.30 4.12
CA LEU A 303 1.45 -6.86 4.14
C LEU A 303 2.13 -7.09 2.78
N HIS A 304 1.91 -8.24 2.16
CA HIS A 304 2.39 -8.53 0.80
C HIS A 304 1.81 -7.54 -0.24
N GLY A 305 0.54 -7.15 -0.09
CA GLY A 305 -0.08 -6.12 -0.94
C GLY A 305 0.65 -4.77 -0.85
N LEU A 306 1.20 -4.42 0.32
CA LEU A 306 1.98 -3.20 0.52
C LEU A 306 3.38 -3.23 -0.16
N ALA A 307 3.82 -4.37 -0.64
CA ALA A 307 5.00 -4.46 -1.51
C ALA A 307 4.71 -3.99 -2.96
N SER A 308 3.45 -3.63 -3.27
CA SER A 308 3.08 -3.06 -4.57
C SER A 308 3.28 -1.55 -4.60
N PRO A 309 4.19 -1.02 -5.43
CA PRO A 309 4.41 0.43 -5.55
C PRO A 309 3.16 1.20 -5.99
N ALA A 310 2.37 0.60 -6.89
CA ALA A 310 1.13 1.21 -7.37
C ALA A 310 0.10 1.36 -6.24
N LEU A 311 -0.06 0.33 -5.39
CA LEU A 311 -0.97 0.39 -4.25
C LEU A 311 -0.54 1.45 -3.24
N VAL A 312 0.75 1.48 -2.87
CA VAL A 312 1.29 2.47 -1.93
C VAL A 312 1.13 3.89 -2.48
N TYR A 313 1.40 4.10 -3.76
CA TYR A 313 1.20 5.39 -4.43
C TYR A 313 -0.27 5.84 -4.39
N LEU A 314 -1.21 4.94 -4.67
CA LEU A 314 -2.65 5.23 -4.59
C LEU A 314 -3.09 5.54 -3.16
N LEU A 315 -2.60 4.79 -2.15
CA LEU A 315 -2.90 5.05 -0.74
C LEU A 315 -2.40 6.42 -0.28
N LEU A 316 -1.16 6.78 -0.63
CA LEU A 316 -0.57 8.08 -0.32
C LEU A 316 -1.34 9.22 -1.01
N THR A 317 -1.71 9.04 -2.28
CA THR A 317 -2.52 10.04 -3.00
C THR A 317 -3.89 10.19 -2.36
N ALA A 318 -4.58 9.09 -2.07
CA ALA A 318 -5.89 9.12 -1.41
C ALA A 318 -5.81 9.76 -0.02
N ALA A 319 -4.73 9.50 0.74
CA ALA A 319 -4.46 10.16 2.01
C ALA A 319 -4.37 11.68 1.85
N LEU A 320 -3.54 12.15 0.91
CA LEU A 320 -3.36 13.59 0.65
C LEU A 320 -4.66 14.27 0.22
N LEU A 321 -5.44 13.63 -0.65
CA LEU A 321 -6.73 14.17 -1.11
C LEU A 321 -7.76 14.20 0.02
N SER A 322 -7.83 13.15 0.84
CA SER A 322 -8.71 13.11 2.03
C SER A 322 -8.35 14.19 3.04
N LEU A 323 -7.07 14.39 3.30
CA LEU A 323 -6.57 15.44 4.20
C LEU A 323 -6.85 16.84 3.64
N ALA A 324 -6.66 17.04 2.32
CA ALA A 324 -7.00 18.28 1.65
C ALA A 324 -8.51 18.57 1.74
N PHE A 325 -9.36 17.55 1.52
CA PHE A 325 -10.80 17.68 1.64
C PHE A 325 -11.22 18.14 3.03
N GLU A 326 -10.69 17.51 4.07
CA GLU A 326 -10.96 17.86 5.47
C GLU A 326 -10.55 19.31 5.79
N TRP A 327 -9.42 19.76 5.22
CA TRP A 327 -8.95 21.14 5.41
C TRP A 327 -9.98 22.18 4.93
N PHE A 328 -10.71 21.88 3.86
CA PHE A 328 -11.67 22.81 3.24
C PHE A 328 -13.10 22.64 3.77
N GLN A 329 -13.41 21.52 4.42
CA GLN A 329 -14.77 21.25 4.91
C GLN A 329 -14.83 21.43 6.42
N PRO A 330 -15.60 22.42 6.94
CA PRO A 330 -15.89 22.49 8.37
C PRO A 330 -16.87 21.35 8.72
N GLY A 331 -16.40 20.26 9.31
CA GLY A 331 -17.23 19.10 9.61
C GLY A 331 -16.67 18.21 10.72
N PHE A 332 -17.17 16.97 10.79
CA PHE A 332 -16.88 16.00 11.86
C PHE A 332 -15.51 15.34 11.82
N GLY A 333 -14.61 15.71 10.94
CA GLY A 333 -13.26 15.12 10.87
C GLY A 333 -13.19 13.75 10.22
N VAL A 334 -14.25 13.23 9.61
CA VAL A 334 -14.29 11.87 9.04
C VAL A 334 -13.26 11.70 7.93
N ALA A 335 -13.17 12.66 7.01
CA ALA A 335 -12.20 12.60 5.93
C ALA A 335 -10.77 12.74 6.45
N GLY A 336 -10.55 13.58 7.47
CA GLY A 336 -9.25 13.72 8.14
C GLY A 336 -8.80 12.44 8.82
N VAL A 337 -9.69 11.77 9.57
CA VAL A 337 -9.40 10.48 10.21
C VAL A 337 -9.10 9.40 9.17
N ALA A 338 -9.90 9.31 8.12
CA ALA A 338 -9.66 8.37 7.01
C ALA A 338 -8.32 8.67 6.32
N GLY A 339 -8.04 9.95 6.02
CA GLY A 339 -6.78 10.38 5.42
C GLY A 339 -5.56 10.06 6.26
N MET A 340 -5.63 10.24 7.58
CA MET A 340 -4.57 9.81 8.48
C MET A 340 -4.38 8.30 8.50
N GLY A 341 -5.47 7.53 8.55
CA GLY A 341 -5.39 6.08 8.46
C GLY A 341 -4.70 5.61 7.18
N LEU A 342 -5.10 6.17 6.03
CA LEU A 342 -4.46 5.89 4.74
C LEU A 342 -2.99 6.33 4.72
N ALA A 343 -2.64 7.46 5.34
CA ALA A 343 -1.26 7.92 5.43
C ALA A 343 -0.39 6.97 6.26
N VAL A 344 -0.91 6.45 7.37
CA VAL A 344 -0.20 5.46 8.18
C VAL A 344 0.04 4.18 7.39
N VAL A 345 -0.99 3.65 6.71
CA VAL A 345 -0.85 2.45 5.87
C VAL A 345 0.13 2.71 4.71
N GLY A 346 0.03 3.85 4.04
CA GLY A 346 0.96 4.26 3.00
C GLY A 346 2.40 4.40 3.50
N ALA A 347 2.59 4.92 4.71
CA ALA A 347 3.91 5.01 5.36
C ALA A 347 4.50 3.63 5.67
N VAL A 348 3.69 2.66 6.12
CA VAL A 348 4.13 1.25 6.25
C VAL A 348 4.57 0.70 4.90
N GLY A 349 3.83 0.99 3.82
CA GLY A 349 4.23 0.61 2.46
C GLY A 349 5.57 1.25 2.03
N LEU A 350 5.80 2.54 2.33
CA LEU A 350 7.09 3.19 2.09
C LEU A 350 8.23 2.63 2.94
N TRP A 351 7.92 2.01 4.09
CA TRP A 351 8.92 1.31 4.90
C TRP A 351 9.41 0.02 4.23
N VAL A 352 8.52 -0.66 3.50
CA VAL A 352 8.83 -1.90 2.76
C VAL A 352 9.51 -1.59 1.42
N LEU A 353 9.05 -0.55 0.73
CA LEU A 353 9.51 -0.19 -0.62
C LEU A 353 10.67 0.83 -0.56
N PRO A 354 11.70 0.68 -1.38
CA PRO A 354 12.67 1.76 -1.57
C PRO A 354 11.98 2.95 -2.26
N PHE A 355 12.14 4.14 -1.70
CA PHE A 355 11.56 5.37 -2.24
C PHE A 355 12.52 6.55 -2.23
N GLY A 356 12.25 7.54 -3.09
CA GLY A 356 13.01 8.77 -3.20
C GLY A 356 12.41 9.89 -2.33
N TRP A 357 13.18 10.44 -1.37
CA TRP A 357 12.74 11.56 -0.53
C TRP A 357 12.37 12.81 -1.34
N VAL A 358 13.12 13.06 -2.43
CA VAL A 358 12.83 14.20 -3.33
C VAL A 358 11.46 14.00 -3.99
N GLY A 359 11.17 12.78 -4.46
CA GLY A 359 9.86 12.44 -5.02
C GLY A 359 8.74 12.66 -4.01
N LEU A 360 8.88 12.13 -2.80
CA LEU A 360 7.89 12.32 -1.73
C LEU A 360 7.68 13.79 -1.38
N ALA A 361 8.77 14.55 -1.22
CA ALA A 361 8.69 15.97 -0.93
C ALA A 361 7.97 16.76 -2.03
N LEU A 362 8.22 16.44 -3.31
CA LEU A 362 7.55 17.08 -4.45
C LEU A 362 6.06 16.71 -4.54
N VAL A 363 5.68 15.46 -4.25
CA VAL A 363 4.27 15.05 -4.18
C VAL A 363 3.53 15.85 -3.10
N VAL A 364 4.10 15.94 -1.91
CA VAL A 364 3.52 16.69 -0.78
C VAL A 364 3.48 18.20 -1.12
N LEU A 365 4.58 18.77 -1.63
CA LEU A 365 4.65 20.17 -2.04
C LEU A 365 3.60 20.48 -3.10
N GLY A 366 3.44 19.62 -4.11
CA GLY A 366 2.43 19.75 -5.16
C GLY A 366 1.02 19.80 -4.57
N ALA A 367 0.67 18.88 -3.67
CA ALA A 367 -0.62 18.87 -2.99
C ALA A 367 -0.86 20.13 -2.13
N VAL A 368 0.17 20.61 -1.44
CA VAL A 368 0.10 21.86 -0.65
C VAL A 368 -0.11 23.07 -1.56
N LEU A 369 0.65 23.19 -2.66
CA LEU A 369 0.49 24.31 -3.61
C LEU A 369 -0.92 24.33 -4.23
N LEU A 370 -1.43 23.17 -4.63
CA LEU A 370 -2.79 23.01 -5.13
C LEU A 370 -3.83 23.43 -4.09
N SER A 371 -3.62 23.06 -2.82
CA SER A 371 -4.50 23.45 -1.73
C SER A 371 -4.48 24.96 -1.48
N ILE A 372 -3.30 25.60 -1.50
CA ILE A 372 -3.16 27.05 -1.34
C ILE A 372 -3.87 27.79 -2.45
N ASP A 373 -3.67 27.41 -3.71
CA ASP A 373 -4.29 28.07 -4.86
C ASP A 373 -5.81 27.92 -4.85
N THR A 374 -6.31 26.76 -4.50
CA THR A 374 -7.75 26.51 -4.33
C THR A 374 -8.35 27.39 -3.22
N ALA A 375 -7.64 27.57 -2.09
CA ALA A 375 -8.06 28.46 -1.00
C ALA A 375 -8.09 29.93 -1.43
N ALA A 376 -7.20 30.33 -2.33
CA ALA A 376 -7.15 31.70 -2.90
C ALA A 376 -8.24 31.93 -3.96
N GLY A 377 -8.99 30.90 -4.36
CA GLY A 377 -10.05 30.96 -5.37
C GLY A 377 -9.55 31.11 -6.80
N GLY A 378 -8.26 30.86 -7.04
CA GLY A 378 -7.60 30.96 -8.34
C GLY A 378 -7.39 29.63 -9.04
N PHE A 379 -7.27 29.68 -10.37
CA PHE A 379 -6.69 28.65 -11.20
C PHE A 379 -5.63 29.32 -12.06
N GLY A 380 -4.40 29.39 -11.52
CA GLY A 380 -3.36 30.15 -12.16
C GLY A 380 -2.04 29.39 -12.24
N LEU A 381 -0.96 30.17 -12.22
CA LEU A 381 0.40 29.65 -12.26
C LEU A 381 0.70 28.66 -11.11
N ILE A 382 0.14 28.92 -9.92
CA ILE A 382 0.36 28.06 -8.74
C ILE A 382 -0.25 26.68 -8.96
N THR A 383 -1.47 26.58 -9.53
CA THR A 383 -2.06 25.30 -9.91
C THR A 383 -1.18 24.55 -10.90
N ALA A 384 -0.66 25.21 -11.94
CA ALA A 384 0.21 24.59 -12.92
C ALA A 384 1.52 24.09 -12.29
N VAL A 385 2.15 24.90 -11.45
CA VAL A 385 3.37 24.54 -10.72
C VAL A 385 3.08 23.39 -9.73
N GLY A 386 1.95 23.44 -9.02
CA GLY A 386 1.53 22.37 -8.10
C GLY A 386 1.31 21.03 -8.81
N LEU A 387 0.63 21.02 -9.96
CA LEU A 387 0.44 19.80 -10.76
C LEU A 387 1.77 19.30 -11.34
N ALA A 388 2.62 20.20 -11.82
CA ALA A 388 3.94 19.83 -12.30
C ALA A 388 4.82 19.22 -11.20
N ALA A 389 4.82 19.82 -10.00
CA ALA A 389 5.53 19.30 -8.83
C ALA A 389 4.97 17.93 -8.40
N PHE A 390 3.64 17.78 -8.35
CA PHE A 390 3.00 16.52 -8.01
C PHE A 390 3.35 15.43 -9.03
N GLY A 391 3.29 15.73 -10.34
CA GLY A 391 3.61 14.79 -11.42
C GLY A 391 5.08 14.39 -11.42
N ALA A 392 6.00 15.36 -11.31
CA ALA A 392 7.43 15.09 -11.20
C ALA A 392 7.77 14.30 -9.93
N GLY A 393 7.13 14.67 -8.81
CA GLY A 393 7.27 13.94 -7.56
C GLY A 393 6.80 12.49 -7.67
N SER A 394 5.66 12.25 -8.33
CA SER A 394 5.13 10.90 -8.58
C SER A 394 6.07 10.07 -9.44
N TRP A 395 6.75 10.68 -10.41
CA TRP A 395 7.73 10.02 -11.25
C TRP A 395 9.01 9.64 -10.49
N TRP A 396 9.48 10.50 -9.58
CA TRP A 396 10.70 10.27 -8.79
C TRP A 396 10.46 9.65 -7.42
N LEU A 397 9.18 9.31 -7.08
CA LEU A 397 8.85 8.70 -5.80
C LEU A 397 9.47 7.32 -5.64
N PHE A 398 9.46 6.53 -6.70
CA PHE A 398 10.07 5.20 -6.72
C PHE A 398 11.26 5.14 -7.67
N PRO A 399 12.27 4.29 -7.36
CA PRO A 399 13.46 4.15 -8.19
C PRO A 399 13.13 3.59 -9.58
N ASP A 400 14.02 3.86 -10.54
CA ASP A 400 13.93 3.35 -11.92
C ASP A 400 14.42 1.90 -12.00
N VAL A 401 13.69 1.02 -11.34
CA VAL A 401 13.93 -0.43 -11.35
C VAL A 401 12.61 -1.09 -11.75
N ALA A 402 12.69 -2.06 -12.63
CA ALA A 402 11.53 -2.86 -13.02
C ALA A 402 10.82 -3.42 -11.78
N LEU A 403 9.51 -3.46 -11.79
CA LEU A 403 8.63 -3.86 -10.68
C LEU A 403 8.55 -2.87 -9.49
N LEU A 404 9.50 -1.94 -9.34
CA LEU A 404 9.47 -0.93 -8.27
C LEU A 404 8.85 0.40 -8.69
N ARG A 405 8.51 0.59 -9.95
CA ARG A 405 7.84 1.80 -10.45
C ARG A 405 6.42 1.48 -10.92
N PRO A 406 5.40 2.25 -10.51
CA PRO A 406 4.08 2.16 -11.12
C PRO A 406 4.16 2.41 -12.62
N ALA A 407 3.31 1.73 -13.41
CA ALA A 407 3.25 1.97 -14.84
C ALA A 407 2.97 3.45 -15.13
N TRP A 408 3.59 4.01 -16.15
CA TRP A 408 3.48 5.44 -16.49
C TRP A 408 2.03 5.93 -16.66
N TRP A 409 1.16 5.07 -17.20
CA TRP A 409 -0.25 5.40 -17.37
C TRP A 409 -1.01 5.50 -16.03
N VAL A 410 -0.60 4.73 -14.99
CA VAL A 410 -1.13 4.85 -13.63
C VAL A 410 -0.78 6.22 -13.06
N ILE A 411 0.49 6.63 -13.20
CA ILE A 411 0.95 7.96 -12.76
C ILE A 411 0.16 9.05 -13.49
N ALA A 412 0.03 8.95 -14.82
CA ALA A 412 -0.70 9.91 -15.63
C ALA A 412 -2.19 9.99 -15.22
N ALA A 413 -2.83 8.84 -15.01
CA ALA A 413 -4.22 8.78 -14.57
C ALA A 413 -4.42 9.41 -13.19
N VAL A 414 -3.51 9.17 -12.24
CA VAL A 414 -3.57 9.75 -10.89
C VAL A 414 -3.36 11.27 -10.96
N VAL A 415 -2.39 11.76 -11.72
CA VAL A 415 -2.15 13.21 -11.89
C VAL A 415 -3.38 13.88 -12.52
N ALA A 416 -3.99 13.27 -13.54
CA ALA A 416 -5.22 13.76 -14.13
C ALA A 416 -6.38 13.77 -13.12
N PHE A 417 -6.51 12.73 -12.32
CA PHE A 417 -7.51 12.66 -11.26
C PHE A 417 -7.31 13.74 -10.20
N VAL A 418 -6.07 13.97 -9.77
CA VAL A 418 -5.71 15.06 -8.82
C VAL A 418 -6.08 16.42 -9.40
N ALA A 419 -5.80 16.65 -10.70
CA ALA A 419 -6.20 17.88 -11.38
C ALA A 419 -7.73 18.07 -11.35
N VAL A 420 -8.50 17.04 -11.74
CA VAL A 420 -9.97 17.06 -11.71
C VAL A 420 -10.49 17.27 -10.29
N TYR A 421 -9.87 16.64 -9.30
CA TYR A 421 -10.25 16.76 -7.90
C TYR A 421 -10.14 18.22 -7.41
N TYR A 422 -8.99 18.85 -7.59
CA TYR A 422 -8.78 20.23 -7.12
C TYR A 422 -9.57 21.24 -7.96
N VAL A 423 -9.52 21.14 -9.28
CA VAL A 423 -10.19 22.10 -10.19
C VAL A 423 -11.71 21.94 -10.20
N GLY A 424 -12.22 20.70 -10.14
CA GLY A 424 -13.65 20.41 -10.25
C GLY A 424 -14.33 20.26 -8.89
N ILE A 425 -13.94 19.21 -8.15
CA ILE A 425 -14.68 18.79 -6.95
C ILE A 425 -14.52 19.81 -5.83
N LEU A 426 -13.28 20.13 -5.49
CA LEU A 426 -12.99 20.98 -4.32
C LEU A 426 -13.49 22.42 -4.50
N THR A 427 -13.36 22.98 -5.69
CA THR A 427 -13.93 24.31 -5.99
C THR A 427 -15.45 24.32 -6.00
N SER A 428 -16.10 23.25 -6.45
CA SER A 428 -17.55 23.14 -6.40
C SER A 428 -18.06 23.13 -4.95
N VAL A 429 -17.36 22.42 -4.06
CA VAL A 429 -17.67 22.43 -2.61
C VAL A 429 -17.53 23.82 -2.02
N LEU A 430 -16.44 24.53 -2.31
CA LEU A 430 -16.21 25.90 -1.80
C LEU A 430 -17.25 26.89 -2.34
N ARG A 431 -17.62 26.80 -3.61
CA ARG A 431 -18.68 27.64 -4.21
C ARG A 431 -20.03 27.37 -3.55
N ALA A 432 -20.38 26.11 -3.33
CA ALA A 432 -21.63 25.73 -2.67
C ALA A 432 -21.70 26.29 -1.23
N GLN A 433 -20.61 26.24 -0.48
CA GLN A 433 -20.52 26.83 0.87
C GLN A 433 -20.70 28.35 0.83
N GLY A 434 -20.07 29.03 -0.13
CA GLY A 434 -20.22 30.47 -0.33
C GLY A 434 -21.66 30.86 -0.68
N GLN A 435 -22.33 30.11 -1.53
CA GLN A 435 -23.74 30.35 -1.88
C GLN A 435 -24.69 30.16 -0.70
N GLN A 436 -24.45 29.13 0.13
CA GLN A 436 -25.24 28.87 1.32
C GLN A 436 -25.09 30.00 2.35
N ALA A 437 -23.87 30.47 2.59
CA ALA A 437 -23.60 31.59 3.46
C ALA A 437 -24.27 32.90 2.95
N SER A 438 -24.31 33.13 1.64
CA SER A 438 -25.00 34.26 1.03
C SER A 438 -26.52 34.18 1.17
N ALA A 439 -27.10 32.99 1.02
CA ALA A 439 -28.54 32.76 1.19
C ALA A 439 -28.97 32.99 2.65
N ASP A 440 -28.19 32.52 3.62
CA ASP A 440 -28.44 32.72 5.04
C ASP A 440 -28.36 34.21 5.40
N ALA A 441 -27.37 34.92 4.87
CA ALA A 441 -27.22 36.35 5.07
C ALA A 441 -28.39 37.17 4.43
N GLN A 442 -28.88 36.75 3.26
CA GLN A 442 -30.05 37.41 2.62
C GLN A 442 -31.33 37.24 3.44
N GLN A 443 -31.51 36.12 4.12
CA GLN A 443 -32.68 35.91 5.01
C GLN A 443 -32.68 36.85 6.22
N LEU A 444 -31.53 37.44 6.55
CA LEU A 444 -31.42 38.44 7.64
C LEU A 444 -31.89 39.82 7.24
N VAL A 445 -32.06 40.09 5.95
CA VAL A 445 -32.55 41.42 5.49
C VAL A 445 -33.96 41.66 6.01
N GLY A 446 -34.17 42.77 6.66
CA GLY A 446 -35.40 43.14 7.35
C GLY A 446 -35.46 42.73 8.83
N GLN A 447 -34.57 41.84 9.30
CA GLN A 447 -34.52 41.43 10.70
C GLN A 447 -33.79 42.40 11.59
N THR A 448 -34.05 42.32 12.90
CA THR A 448 -33.38 43.16 13.90
C THR A 448 -32.13 42.43 14.39
N ALA A 449 -31.01 43.14 14.43
CA ALA A 449 -29.72 42.66 14.95
C ALA A 449 -29.27 43.51 16.12
N ILE A 450 -28.40 43.00 16.97
CA ILE A 450 -27.85 43.72 18.14
C ILE A 450 -26.34 43.92 17.90
N VAL A 451 -25.89 45.16 18.00
CA VAL A 451 -24.48 45.51 17.88
C VAL A 451 -23.66 44.89 19.01
N ARG A 452 -22.66 44.07 18.68
CA ARG A 452 -21.76 43.43 19.64
C ARG A 452 -20.38 44.05 19.69
N SER A 453 -19.90 44.63 18.60
CA SER A 453 -18.74 45.51 18.61
C SER A 453 -19.12 46.86 17.98
N MET A 454 -18.58 47.98 18.50
CA MET A 454 -18.87 49.31 18.00
C MET A 454 -18.69 49.41 16.49
N LEU A 455 -19.72 49.91 15.78
CA LEU A 455 -19.63 50.15 14.34
C LEU A 455 -19.06 51.58 14.11
N ASN A 456 -17.93 51.66 13.35
CA ASN A 456 -17.29 52.94 13.00
C ASN A 456 -16.47 52.83 11.68
N PRO A 457 -17.05 52.83 10.51
CA PRO A 457 -18.43 52.43 10.16
C PRO A 457 -18.67 50.93 10.22
N GLU A 458 -17.62 50.08 10.32
CA GLU A 458 -17.69 48.65 10.34
C GLU A 458 -17.52 48.07 11.74
N GLY A 459 -18.14 46.91 12.01
CA GLY A 459 -18.07 46.20 13.25
C GLY A 459 -18.83 44.87 13.16
N HIS A 460 -19.37 44.40 14.28
CA HIS A 460 -20.07 43.12 14.32
C HIS A 460 -21.45 43.26 14.98
N VAL A 461 -22.45 42.62 14.39
CA VAL A 461 -23.81 42.52 14.92
C VAL A 461 -24.16 41.03 15.15
N PHE A 462 -25.02 40.80 16.12
CA PHE A 462 -25.56 39.47 16.41
C PHE A 462 -26.98 39.40 15.85
N ALA A 463 -27.19 38.47 14.92
CA ALA A 463 -28.48 38.19 14.28
C ALA A 463 -28.66 36.68 14.07
N ALA A 464 -29.87 36.16 14.27
CA ALA A 464 -30.26 34.78 14.10
C ALA A 464 -29.27 33.75 14.72
N GLY A 465 -28.78 34.05 15.93
CA GLY A 465 -27.88 33.12 16.64
C GLY A 465 -26.39 33.24 16.27
N ASN A 466 -26.01 34.03 15.25
CA ASN A 466 -24.65 34.15 14.75
C ASN A 466 -24.14 35.60 14.80
N LEU A 467 -22.80 35.71 14.79
CA LEU A 467 -22.11 37.00 14.73
C LEU A 467 -21.77 37.32 13.27
N TRP A 468 -22.28 38.49 12.78
CA TRP A 468 -22.12 38.93 11.40
C TRP A 468 -21.32 40.23 11.34
N ARG A 469 -20.51 40.36 10.31
CA ARG A 469 -19.89 41.63 10.00
C ARG A 469 -20.96 42.62 9.51
N ALA A 470 -20.96 43.84 10.02
CA ALA A 470 -21.94 44.83 9.65
C ALA A 470 -21.30 46.21 9.46
N LYS A 471 -21.90 47.00 8.55
CA LYS A 471 -21.51 48.37 8.24
C LYS A 471 -22.70 49.28 8.46
N ALA A 472 -22.49 50.30 9.27
CA ALA A 472 -23.46 51.38 9.47
C ALA A 472 -23.29 52.45 8.40
N PRO A 473 -24.38 53.21 8.04
CA PRO A 473 -24.26 54.36 7.18
C PRO A 473 -23.30 55.41 7.78
N GLU A 474 -22.53 56.07 6.94
CA GLU A 474 -21.57 57.11 7.40
C GLU A 474 -22.25 58.22 8.20
N ALA A 475 -23.50 58.57 7.86
CA ALA A 475 -24.32 59.56 8.56
C ALA A 475 -24.70 59.15 9.99
N ALA A 476 -24.62 57.84 10.34
CA ALA A 476 -24.99 57.37 11.67
C ALA A 476 -23.89 57.57 12.73
N GLY A 477 -22.68 57.94 12.33
CA GLY A 477 -21.56 58.12 13.24
C GLY A 477 -21.16 56.83 13.95
N LYS A 478 -20.69 56.93 15.19
CA LYS A 478 -20.29 55.76 16.00
C LYS A 478 -21.51 55.10 16.66
N VAL A 479 -21.83 53.87 16.29
CA VAL A 479 -22.91 53.07 16.90
C VAL A 479 -22.37 52.24 18.05
N LYS A 480 -22.93 52.43 19.25
CA LYS A 480 -22.46 51.77 20.48
C LYS A 480 -22.89 50.31 20.54
N THR A 481 -22.14 49.52 21.25
CA THR A 481 -22.48 48.12 21.60
C THR A 481 -23.80 48.06 22.35
N GLY A 482 -24.65 47.07 22.02
CA GLY A 482 -25.99 46.91 22.60
C GLY A 482 -27.11 47.61 21.80
N THR A 483 -26.79 48.48 20.85
CA THR A 483 -27.79 49.17 20.03
C THR A 483 -28.50 48.17 19.12
N ARG A 484 -29.84 48.28 19.01
CA ARG A 484 -30.63 47.48 18.05
C ARG A 484 -30.59 48.17 16.69
N VAL A 485 -30.31 47.41 15.67
CA VAL A 485 -30.24 47.88 14.28
C VAL A 485 -31.05 46.96 13.40
N ARG A 486 -31.60 47.47 12.30
CA ARG A 486 -32.27 46.67 11.28
C ARG A 486 -31.32 46.41 10.13
N VAL A 487 -31.27 45.16 9.67
CA VAL A 487 -30.52 44.78 8.47
C VAL A 487 -31.29 45.27 7.25
N VAL A 488 -30.70 46.15 6.45
CA VAL A 488 -31.34 46.75 5.26
C VAL A 488 -30.80 46.21 3.95
N GLY A 489 -29.67 45.53 3.97
CA GLY A 489 -29.07 44.96 2.78
C GLY A 489 -27.83 44.10 3.08
N LEU A 490 -27.29 43.52 2.02
CA LEU A 490 -26.07 42.74 2.04
C LEU A 490 -25.13 43.30 0.98
N ASP A 491 -23.85 43.43 1.33
CA ASP A 491 -22.78 43.82 0.40
C ASP A 491 -22.10 42.54 -0.17
N ASP A 492 -21.44 42.65 -1.33
CA ASP A 492 -20.73 41.55 -2.06
C ASP A 492 -19.74 40.76 -1.20
N ARG A 493 -19.32 41.30 -0.05
CA ARG A 493 -18.40 40.69 0.91
C ARG A 493 -19.08 40.04 2.12
N LEU A 494 -20.40 39.71 2.03
CA LEU A 494 -21.19 39.17 3.15
C LEU A 494 -21.23 40.11 4.37
N THR A 495 -21.12 41.43 4.16
CA THR A 495 -21.23 42.43 5.18
C THR A 495 -22.66 42.96 5.22
N LEU A 496 -23.33 42.82 6.36
CA LEU A 496 -24.70 43.33 6.53
C LEU A 496 -24.70 44.85 6.56
N GLN A 497 -25.48 45.48 5.71
CA GLN A 497 -25.77 46.88 5.81
C GLN A 497 -26.86 47.09 6.85
N VAL A 498 -26.60 47.89 7.87
CA VAL A 498 -27.52 48.06 8.98
C VAL A 498 -27.95 49.54 9.13
N GLN A 499 -29.17 49.74 9.51
CA GLN A 499 -29.75 51.07 9.82
C GLN A 499 -30.16 51.08 11.29
N LEU A 500 -29.94 52.24 11.97
CA LEU A 500 -30.40 52.44 13.33
C LEU A 500 -31.93 52.39 13.34
N LEU A 501 -32.47 51.58 14.23
CA LEU A 501 -33.88 51.70 14.59
C LEU A 501 -33.97 53.02 15.38
N GLY A 502 -34.61 54.05 14.80
CA GLY A 502 -34.92 55.27 15.54
C GLY A 502 -35.62 54.90 16.83
N ASP A 503 -35.40 55.70 17.85
CA ASP A 503 -36.06 55.56 19.16
C ASP A 503 -37.56 55.95 19.01
N ASP A 504 -38.27 55.27 18.10
CA ASP A 504 -39.72 55.33 18.04
C ASP A 504 -40.25 54.35 19.10
N SER A 505 -40.46 54.95 20.26
CA SER A 505 -41.48 54.54 21.20
C SER A 505 -42.84 54.51 20.50
N ASP A 506 -43.13 53.41 19.80
CA ASP A 506 -44.51 53.13 19.43
C ASP A 506 -44.90 51.73 19.89
N THR A 507 -45.57 51.78 20.98
CA THR A 507 -46.82 51.16 21.41
C THR A 507 -47.22 49.88 20.64
N SER A 508 -47.11 48.77 21.41
CA SER A 508 -48.18 47.81 21.59
C SER A 508 -49.16 47.59 20.43
N GLN A 509 -49.02 46.50 19.74
CA GLN A 509 -50.19 45.65 19.41
C GLN A 509 -49.86 44.21 19.75
N GLU A 510 -50.17 43.87 21.00
CA GLU A 510 -50.41 42.52 21.46
C GLU A 510 -51.72 42.05 20.79
N PRO A 511 -51.70 41.00 19.98
CA PRO A 511 -52.98 40.40 19.53
C PRO A 511 -53.62 39.73 20.72
N ALA A 512 -54.83 40.12 21.02
CA ALA A 512 -55.72 39.55 22.03
C ALA A 512 -55.90 38.04 21.81
N PRO A 513 -56.04 37.26 22.89
CA PRO A 513 -56.34 35.82 22.79
C PRO A 513 -57.74 35.65 22.26
N GLN A 514 -57.89 34.96 21.15
CA GLN A 514 -59.19 34.45 20.69
C GLN A 514 -59.61 33.28 21.56
N ALA A 515 -60.82 33.42 22.10
CA ALA A 515 -61.56 32.46 22.90
C ALA A 515 -61.96 31.22 22.10
#